data_8743f4d7f3ff2d6a2a97424e4fd14088
#
_entry.id   8743f4d7f3ff2d6a2a97424e4fd14088
#
_cell.length_a   1.000
_cell.length_b   1.000
_cell.length_c   1.000
_cell.angle_alpha   90.00
_cell.angle_beta   90.00
_cell.angle_gamma   90.00
#
_symmetry.space_group_name_H-M   'P 1'
#
loop_
_entity.id
_entity.type
_entity.pdbx_description
1 polymer ?
#
loop_
_entity_poly.entity_id
_entity_poly.type
_entity_poly.pdbx_seq_one_letter_code
_entity_poly.pdbx_strand_id
1 'polypeptide(L)'
;MQKIGVLGGMMDPIHRGHIRAALAALDAGLDRVLLAPCLTPAHRPQPLANPADRLEMCRLAAAADPRLEASDVELRDSTCYAVDTVRLLIERYPGARITWILGADKLQSLPHWYQAETLFSLCDFYVCPRPGYESAIDVPGLRLRVMDIAPLEASSGDVVDQLRALSDAPELLPREVARYIALHGLYQPDFIPVLRQYGMADKRLRHTLGVRDTAVELAAIHGVSMQAAALAAMLHDLAKPLPLARMRALAAEYGLDLPQEITDDGNLLHGPLAAAIAERELGVRDEGVLSAIACHTTGKKGMTDLDKVLFIADAIEPGRADYPGLDEMRGLAKTDLTAAVLLSMRRTKEYVLARQLHFCSVTEQAMQELLEQKEEKA
;
A
#
# COMPACT_ATOMS: atom_id res chain seq x y z
N MET A 1 28.83 -28.22 -0.16
CA MET A 1 28.94 -27.02 0.73
C MET A 1 27.93 -26.01 0.24
N GLN A 2 26.92 -25.72 1.04
CA GLN A 2 25.84 -24.78 0.69
C GLN A 2 26.41 -23.37 0.54
N LYS A 3 25.94 -22.63 -0.48
CA LYS A 3 26.31 -21.23 -0.75
C LYS A 3 25.10 -20.33 -0.47
N ILE A 4 25.20 -19.49 0.55
CA ILE A 4 24.12 -18.64 1.01
C ILE A 4 24.47 -17.19 0.76
N GLY A 5 23.65 -16.49 -0.02
CA GLY A 5 23.72 -15.03 -0.19
C GLY A 5 22.96 -14.31 0.91
N VAL A 6 23.43 -13.10 1.26
CA VAL A 6 22.74 -12.19 2.16
C VAL A 6 22.65 -10.84 1.47
N LEU A 7 21.43 -10.40 1.22
CA LEU A 7 21.12 -9.06 0.75
C LEU A 7 20.59 -8.26 1.95
N GLY A 8 21.51 -7.56 2.62
CA GLY A 8 21.20 -6.69 3.76
C GLY A 8 20.82 -5.27 3.31
N GLY A 9 19.99 -4.60 4.08
CA GLY A 9 19.61 -3.21 3.83
C GLY A 9 18.39 -2.76 4.62
N MET A 10 17.97 -1.50 4.45
CA MET A 10 16.77 -1.01 5.13
C MET A 10 15.51 -1.74 4.66
N MET A 11 15.40 -2.06 3.38
CA MET A 11 14.21 -2.64 2.74
C MET A 11 12.93 -1.85 3.06
N ASP A 12 13.00 -0.54 2.88
CA ASP A 12 11.98 0.43 3.31
C ASP A 12 11.43 1.27 2.14
N PRO A 13 10.59 0.66 1.26
CA PRO A 13 10.28 -0.76 1.15
C PRO A 13 11.31 -1.58 0.34
N ILE A 14 11.22 -2.90 0.43
CA ILE A 14 11.82 -3.79 -0.57
C ILE A 14 11.17 -3.54 -1.93
N HIS A 15 11.95 -3.60 -3.02
CA HIS A 15 11.45 -3.32 -4.36
C HIS A 15 12.04 -4.28 -5.40
N ARG A 16 11.56 -4.22 -6.65
CA ARG A 16 12.00 -5.11 -7.75
C ARG A 16 13.50 -5.07 -7.99
N GLY A 17 14.17 -3.94 -7.71
CA GLY A 17 15.63 -3.85 -7.77
C GLY A 17 16.32 -4.80 -6.79
N HIS A 18 15.84 -4.91 -5.55
CA HIS A 18 16.37 -5.86 -4.58
C HIS A 18 16.13 -7.32 -5.01
N ILE A 19 14.94 -7.61 -5.54
CA ILE A 19 14.59 -8.96 -6.01
C ILE A 19 15.47 -9.34 -7.20
N ARG A 20 15.67 -8.45 -8.19
CA ARG A 20 16.55 -8.68 -9.34
C ARG A 20 18.00 -8.95 -8.90
N ALA A 21 18.50 -8.19 -7.91
CA ALA A 21 19.83 -8.44 -7.34
C ALA A 21 19.94 -9.84 -6.70
N ALA A 22 18.93 -10.24 -5.95
CA ALA A 22 18.88 -11.54 -5.31
C ALA A 22 18.79 -12.69 -6.32
N LEU A 23 17.95 -12.58 -7.34
CA LEU A 23 17.82 -13.56 -8.42
C LEU A 23 19.12 -13.71 -9.22
N ALA A 24 19.76 -12.59 -9.58
CA ALA A 24 21.05 -12.62 -10.26
C ALA A 24 22.15 -13.29 -9.43
N ALA A 25 22.11 -13.16 -8.11
CA ALA A 25 23.03 -13.86 -7.23
C ALA A 25 22.77 -15.37 -7.19
N LEU A 26 21.51 -15.82 -7.28
CA LEU A 26 21.15 -17.22 -7.46
C LEU A 26 21.67 -17.76 -8.79
N ASP A 27 21.46 -17.02 -9.88
CA ASP A 27 21.95 -17.40 -11.20
C ASP A 27 23.48 -17.42 -11.28
N ALA A 28 24.16 -16.60 -10.46
CA ALA A 28 25.62 -16.61 -10.31
C ALA A 28 26.14 -17.81 -9.50
N GLY A 29 25.25 -18.70 -9.02
CA GLY A 29 25.57 -20.00 -8.41
C GLY A 29 25.43 -20.05 -6.89
N LEU A 30 24.63 -19.16 -6.28
CA LEU A 30 24.19 -19.33 -4.90
C LEU A 30 23.00 -20.31 -4.83
N ASP A 31 22.93 -21.08 -3.75
CA ASP A 31 21.84 -22.04 -3.52
C ASP A 31 20.61 -21.38 -2.91
N ARG A 32 20.81 -20.28 -2.16
CA ARG A 32 19.78 -19.52 -1.45
C ARG A 32 20.22 -18.07 -1.27
N VAL A 33 19.25 -17.15 -1.21
CA VAL A 33 19.51 -15.76 -0.82
C VAL A 33 18.55 -15.33 0.29
N LEU A 34 19.14 -14.79 1.36
CA LEU A 34 18.43 -14.20 2.49
C LEU A 34 18.21 -12.70 2.22
N LEU A 35 16.95 -12.26 2.28
CA LEU A 35 16.54 -10.85 2.25
C LEU A 35 16.48 -10.39 3.71
N ALA A 36 17.46 -9.60 4.15
CA ALA A 36 17.66 -9.26 5.57
C ALA A 36 17.43 -7.76 5.81
N PRO A 37 16.21 -7.35 6.21
CA PRO A 37 15.96 -5.97 6.62
C PRO A 37 16.71 -5.66 7.91
N CYS A 38 17.48 -4.57 7.97
CA CYS A 38 18.20 -4.16 9.19
C CYS A 38 17.28 -3.44 10.18
N LEU A 39 17.51 -3.59 11.48
CA LEU A 39 16.74 -2.90 12.52
C LEU A 39 17.02 -1.39 12.47
N THR A 40 18.27 -1.00 12.72
CA THR A 40 18.72 0.38 12.77
C THR A 40 20.02 0.50 11.98
N PRO A 41 20.03 1.23 10.86
CA PRO A 41 21.25 1.43 10.09
C PRO A 41 22.22 2.36 10.85
N ALA A 42 23.51 2.00 10.88
CA ALA A 42 24.53 2.73 11.65
C ALA A 42 24.73 4.20 11.22
N HIS A 43 24.42 4.55 9.95
CA HIS A 43 24.73 5.86 9.35
C HIS A 43 23.61 6.40 8.45
N ARG A 44 22.34 6.07 8.74
CA ARG A 44 21.18 6.50 7.94
C ARG A 44 20.03 6.95 8.84
N PRO A 45 19.08 7.74 8.30
CA PRO A 45 17.82 8.01 9.00
C PRO A 45 17.11 6.73 9.42
N GLN A 46 16.31 6.84 10.45
CA GLN A 46 15.43 5.75 10.86
C GLN A 46 14.49 5.35 9.71
N PRO A 47 14.22 4.06 9.52
CA PRO A 47 13.24 3.59 8.55
C PRO A 47 11.86 4.19 8.82
N LEU A 48 11.06 4.39 7.76
CA LEU A 48 9.68 4.88 7.86
C LEU A 48 8.73 3.78 8.35
N ALA A 49 8.89 2.56 7.80
CA ALA A 49 8.12 1.40 8.23
C ALA A 49 8.82 0.69 9.39
N ASN A 50 8.04 0.15 10.33
CA ASN A 50 8.58 -0.60 11.45
C ASN A 50 9.26 -1.91 10.99
N PRO A 51 10.10 -2.54 11.84
CA PRO A 51 10.84 -3.74 11.48
C PRO A 51 9.96 -4.93 11.08
N ALA A 52 8.81 -5.09 11.71
CA ALA A 52 7.89 -6.20 11.40
C ALA A 52 7.27 -6.04 10.00
N ASP A 53 6.83 -4.84 9.65
CA ASP A 53 6.29 -4.55 8.32
C ASP A 53 7.35 -4.75 7.24
N ARG A 54 8.60 -4.31 7.46
CA ARG A 54 9.69 -4.48 6.51
C ARG A 54 10.06 -5.95 6.30
N LEU A 55 10.04 -6.75 7.36
CA LEU A 55 10.23 -8.20 7.27
C LEU A 55 9.09 -8.87 6.51
N GLU A 56 7.84 -8.47 6.76
CA GLU A 56 6.69 -9.02 6.04
C GLU A 56 6.72 -8.67 4.55
N MET A 57 7.06 -7.43 4.20
CA MET A 57 7.28 -7.05 2.81
C MET A 57 8.39 -7.90 2.15
N CYS A 58 9.46 -8.23 2.88
CA CYS A 58 10.49 -9.16 2.38
C CYS A 58 9.95 -10.59 2.19
N ARG A 59 9.05 -11.09 3.06
CA ARG A 59 8.40 -12.40 2.88
C ARG A 59 7.53 -12.45 1.63
N LEU A 60 6.72 -11.41 1.43
CA LEU A 60 5.90 -11.28 0.23
C LEU A 60 6.75 -11.20 -1.05
N ALA A 61 7.84 -10.47 -1.00
CA ALA A 61 8.78 -10.37 -2.12
C ALA A 61 9.53 -11.69 -2.41
N ALA A 62 9.85 -12.46 -1.37
CA ALA A 62 10.53 -13.76 -1.48
C ALA A 62 9.68 -14.82 -2.20
N ALA A 63 8.36 -14.64 -2.27
CA ALA A 63 7.47 -15.54 -3.02
C ALA A 63 7.78 -15.60 -4.53
N ALA A 64 8.61 -14.70 -5.05
CA ALA A 64 9.05 -14.69 -6.45
C ALA A 64 9.90 -15.92 -6.85
N ASP A 65 10.66 -16.50 -5.90
CA ASP A 65 11.49 -17.70 -6.11
C ASP A 65 11.63 -18.47 -4.80
N PRO A 66 11.45 -19.80 -4.76
CA PRO A 66 11.53 -20.61 -3.54
C PRO A 66 12.93 -20.63 -2.90
N ARG A 67 13.96 -20.16 -3.58
CA ARG A 67 15.32 -20.01 -3.06
C ARG A 67 15.56 -18.67 -2.36
N LEU A 68 14.59 -17.74 -2.43
CA LEU A 68 14.60 -16.49 -1.66
C LEU A 68 13.93 -16.71 -0.31
N GLU A 69 14.49 -16.13 0.74
CA GLU A 69 13.98 -16.24 2.11
C GLU A 69 14.09 -14.89 2.82
N ALA A 70 13.03 -14.43 3.46
CA ALA A 70 13.12 -13.29 4.37
C ALA A 70 13.78 -13.72 5.68
N SER A 71 14.75 -12.94 6.15
CA SER A 71 15.51 -13.26 7.36
C SER A 71 15.46 -12.13 8.37
N ASP A 72 15.18 -12.47 9.61
CA ASP A 72 15.19 -11.59 10.77
C ASP A 72 16.58 -11.41 11.40
N VAL A 73 17.62 -11.94 10.78
CA VAL A 73 18.99 -12.00 11.33
C VAL A 73 19.55 -10.62 11.71
N GLU A 74 19.11 -9.56 11.05
CA GLU A 74 19.48 -8.17 11.33
C GLU A 74 18.42 -7.38 12.14
N LEU A 75 17.33 -8.01 12.59
CA LEU A 75 16.29 -7.40 13.43
C LEU A 75 16.55 -7.67 14.92
N ARG A 76 17.69 -7.20 15.41
CA ARG A 76 18.14 -7.37 16.82
C ARG A 76 18.22 -6.02 17.53
N ASP A 77 18.26 -6.04 18.85
CA ASP A 77 18.27 -4.84 19.73
C ASP A 77 19.57 -4.03 19.68
N SER A 78 20.37 -4.16 18.63
CA SER A 78 21.65 -3.46 18.45
C SER A 78 21.87 -2.98 17.03
N THR A 79 22.82 -2.07 16.86
CA THR A 79 23.29 -1.63 15.55
C THR A 79 23.79 -2.82 14.73
N CYS A 80 23.27 -2.97 13.51
CA CYS A 80 23.62 -4.09 12.63
C CYS A 80 24.92 -3.79 11.88
N TYR A 81 25.97 -4.54 12.20
CA TYR A 81 27.19 -4.56 11.40
C TYR A 81 27.27 -5.85 10.59
N ALA A 82 27.66 -5.73 9.32
CA ALA A 82 27.73 -6.86 8.40
C ALA A 82 28.60 -8.02 8.92
N VAL A 83 29.71 -7.71 9.62
CA VAL A 83 30.59 -8.72 10.20
C VAL A 83 29.89 -9.57 11.26
N ASP A 84 29.04 -8.97 12.10
CA ASP A 84 28.31 -9.67 13.14
C ASP A 84 27.19 -10.52 12.54
N THR A 85 26.49 -9.99 11.52
CA THR A 85 25.50 -10.75 10.75
C THR A 85 26.14 -11.99 10.09
N VAL A 86 27.33 -11.84 9.48
CA VAL A 86 28.03 -12.98 8.86
C VAL A 86 28.45 -14.01 9.89
N ARG A 87 28.97 -13.61 11.06
CA ARG A 87 29.31 -14.54 12.15
C ARG A 87 28.10 -15.36 12.59
N LEU A 88 26.96 -14.70 12.81
CA LEU A 88 25.72 -15.37 13.18
C LEU A 88 25.22 -16.35 12.12
N LEU A 89 25.38 -16.00 10.85
CA LEU A 89 25.00 -16.91 9.77
C LEU A 89 25.94 -18.11 9.66
N ILE A 90 27.23 -17.95 9.92
CA ILE A 90 28.18 -19.06 9.99
C ILE A 90 27.81 -20.03 11.13
N GLU A 91 27.39 -19.48 12.28
CA GLU A 91 26.90 -20.29 13.41
C GLU A 91 25.57 -20.99 13.08
N ARG A 92 24.63 -20.29 12.44
CA ARG A 92 23.29 -20.81 12.07
C ARG A 92 23.35 -21.86 10.95
N TYR A 93 24.34 -21.75 10.05
CA TYR A 93 24.53 -22.64 8.90
C TYR A 93 25.96 -23.21 8.86
N PRO A 94 26.29 -24.14 9.78
CA PRO A 94 27.65 -24.71 9.86
C PRO A 94 28.10 -25.33 8.54
N GLY A 95 29.27 -24.93 8.06
CA GLY A 95 29.83 -25.39 6.79
C GLY A 95 29.28 -24.72 5.54
N ALA A 96 28.38 -23.74 5.63
CA ALA A 96 27.96 -22.95 4.50
C ALA A 96 29.02 -21.89 4.14
N ARG A 97 29.06 -21.52 2.86
CA ARG A 97 29.81 -20.35 2.36
C ARG A 97 28.88 -19.17 2.26
N ILE A 98 29.18 -18.11 3.01
CA ILE A 98 28.39 -16.89 3.03
C ILE A 98 28.90 -15.92 1.96
N THR A 99 27.98 -15.28 1.25
CA THR A 99 28.26 -14.24 0.24
C THR A 99 27.42 -13.02 0.57
N TRP A 100 28.07 -11.88 0.79
CA TRP A 100 27.40 -10.60 0.99
C TRP A 100 27.07 -9.96 -0.35
N ILE A 101 25.79 -9.59 -0.58
CA ILE A 101 25.31 -8.96 -1.82
C ILE A 101 25.12 -7.48 -1.56
N LEU A 102 25.71 -6.61 -2.39
CA LEU A 102 25.63 -5.15 -2.27
C LEU A 102 25.56 -4.47 -3.62
N GLY A 103 25.04 -3.24 -3.64
CA GLY A 103 25.11 -2.36 -4.81
C GLY A 103 26.48 -1.70 -4.94
N ALA A 104 26.90 -1.38 -6.16
CA ALA A 104 28.15 -0.68 -6.45
C ALA A 104 28.27 0.67 -5.71
N ASP A 105 27.15 1.32 -5.39
CA ASP A 105 27.09 2.54 -4.58
C ASP A 105 27.67 2.40 -3.16
N LYS A 106 27.83 1.17 -2.65
CA LYS A 106 28.42 0.87 -1.34
C LYS A 106 29.88 0.47 -1.42
N LEU A 107 30.38 0.18 -2.61
CA LEU A 107 31.67 -0.47 -2.79
C LEU A 107 32.82 0.42 -2.29
N GLN A 108 32.80 1.72 -2.57
CA GLN A 108 33.84 2.65 -2.14
C GLN A 108 33.91 2.83 -0.61
N SER A 109 32.77 2.62 0.10
CA SER A 109 32.72 2.69 1.55
C SER A 109 33.08 1.36 2.25
N LEU A 110 33.11 0.27 1.50
CA LEU A 110 33.30 -1.08 2.05
C LEU A 110 34.59 -1.25 2.88
N PRO A 111 35.76 -0.69 2.50
CA PRO A 111 36.98 -0.75 3.32
C PRO A 111 36.87 -0.04 4.68
N HIS A 112 35.89 0.85 4.83
CA HIS A 112 35.65 1.60 6.06
C HIS A 112 34.55 1.02 6.94
N TRP A 113 34.01 -0.13 6.57
CA TRP A 113 33.02 -0.81 7.38
C TRP A 113 33.64 -1.35 8.68
N TYR A 114 32.83 -1.47 9.71
CA TYR A 114 33.28 -1.99 11.01
C TYR A 114 33.89 -3.38 10.85
N GLN A 115 35.14 -3.54 11.29
CA GLN A 115 35.94 -4.76 11.16
C GLN A 115 36.01 -5.29 9.70
N ALA A 116 36.23 -4.41 8.72
CA ALA A 116 36.22 -4.76 7.29
C ALA A 116 37.17 -5.93 6.95
N GLU A 117 38.40 -5.92 7.45
CA GLU A 117 39.38 -7.01 7.21
C GLU A 117 38.87 -8.36 7.71
N THR A 118 38.26 -8.39 8.90
CA THR A 118 37.60 -9.58 9.42
C THR A 118 36.46 -10.04 8.52
N LEU A 119 35.61 -9.10 8.09
CA LEU A 119 34.49 -9.39 7.19
C LEU A 119 34.97 -9.98 5.86
N PHE A 120 36.07 -9.45 5.28
CA PHE A 120 36.68 -9.97 4.04
C PHE A 120 37.23 -11.40 4.18
N SER A 121 37.68 -11.76 5.38
CA SER A 121 38.14 -13.13 5.66
C SER A 121 36.98 -14.13 5.80
N LEU A 122 35.80 -13.67 6.25
CA LEU A 122 34.64 -14.50 6.58
C LEU A 122 33.71 -14.79 5.40
N CYS A 123 33.58 -13.87 4.44
CA CYS A 123 32.62 -14.03 3.34
C CYS A 123 33.14 -13.54 2.00
N ASP A 124 32.45 -13.93 0.93
CA ASP A 124 32.63 -13.39 -0.40
C ASP A 124 31.67 -12.23 -0.64
N PHE A 125 31.91 -11.46 -1.74
CA PHE A 125 31.09 -10.32 -2.10
C PHE A 125 30.58 -10.43 -3.53
N TYR A 126 29.26 -10.23 -3.73
CA TYR A 126 28.67 -10.06 -5.04
C TYR A 126 28.18 -8.63 -5.18
N VAL A 127 28.58 -7.98 -6.29
CA VAL A 127 28.29 -6.57 -6.54
C VAL A 127 27.30 -6.44 -7.68
N CYS A 128 26.20 -5.76 -7.41
CA CYS A 128 25.22 -5.35 -8.41
C CYS A 128 25.68 -4.01 -9.03
N PRO A 129 25.89 -3.93 -10.34
CA PRO A 129 26.19 -2.66 -11.01
C PRO A 129 25.10 -1.62 -10.74
N ARG A 130 25.52 -0.35 -10.61
CA ARG A 130 24.63 0.81 -10.51
C ARG A 130 25.09 1.93 -11.44
N PRO A 131 24.18 2.68 -12.09
CA PRO A 131 24.55 3.81 -12.92
C PRO A 131 25.39 4.82 -12.14
N GLY A 132 26.49 5.29 -12.73
CA GLY A 132 27.36 6.30 -12.12
C GLY A 132 28.31 5.80 -11.02
N TYR A 133 28.36 4.48 -10.76
CA TYR A 133 29.26 3.89 -9.76
C TYR A 133 30.20 2.86 -10.37
N GLU A 134 31.46 2.89 -9.96
CA GLU A 134 32.41 1.83 -10.29
C GLU A 134 32.05 0.54 -9.58
N SER A 135 32.16 -0.59 -10.30
CA SER A 135 31.80 -1.91 -9.79
C SER A 135 32.98 -2.72 -9.29
N ALA A 136 34.19 -2.16 -9.29
CA ALA A 136 35.41 -2.83 -8.84
C ALA A 136 36.25 -1.90 -7.95
N ILE A 137 36.89 -2.51 -6.94
CA ILE A 137 37.93 -1.89 -6.11
C ILE A 137 39.05 -2.91 -5.87
N ASP A 138 40.26 -2.42 -5.70
CA ASP A 138 41.41 -3.24 -5.33
C ASP A 138 41.67 -3.10 -3.82
N VAL A 139 41.28 -4.13 -3.05
CA VAL A 139 41.47 -4.17 -1.59
C VAL A 139 42.01 -5.53 -1.20
N PRO A 140 43.14 -5.59 -0.46
CA PRO A 140 43.72 -6.85 -0.01
C PRO A 140 42.72 -7.72 0.76
N GLY A 141 42.64 -9.00 0.39
CA GLY A 141 41.78 -9.97 1.05
C GLY A 141 40.31 -9.96 0.63
N LEU A 142 39.87 -8.97 -0.16
CA LEU A 142 38.51 -8.89 -0.67
C LEU A 142 38.31 -9.87 -1.84
N ARG A 143 37.37 -10.82 -1.67
CA ARG A 143 36.92 -11.74 -2.74
C ARG A 143 35.63 -11.20 -3.34
N LEU A 144 35.73 -10.50 -4.45
CA LEU A 144 34.64 -9.79 -5.08
C LEU A 144 34.33 -10.36 -6.46
N ARG A 145 33.01 -10.49 -6.76
CA ARG A 145 32.48 -10.82 -8.08
C ARG A 145 31.44 -9.78 -8.48
N VAL A 146 31.66 -9.13 -9.61
CA VAL A 146 30.63 -8.29 -10.25
C VAL A 146 29.62 -9.18 -10.94
N MET A 147 28.34 -8.94 -10.69
CA MET A 147 27.26 -9.70 -11.33
C MET A 147 26.97 -9.18 -12.73
N ASP A 148 26.71 -10.10 -13.65
CA ASP A 148 26.36 -9.79 -15.03
C ASP A 148 24.83 -9.51 -15.14
N ILE A 149 24.46 -8.30 -14.72
CA ILE A 149 23.07 -7.81 -14.83
C ILE A 149 23.07 -6.34 -15.27
N ALA A 150 21.99 -5.94 -15.93
CA ALA A 150 21.79 -4.51 -16.22
C ALA A 150 21.78 -3.70 -14.91
N PRO A 151 22.38 -2.49 -14.90
CA PRO A 151 22.39 -1.63 -13.72
C PRO A 151 21.00 -1.42 -13.13
N LEU A 152 20.92 -1.39 -11.79
CA LEU A 152 19.66 -1.21 -11.08
C LEU A 152 19.41 0.27 -10.82
N GLU A 153 18.35 0.82 -11.41
CA GLU A 153 18.01 2.25 -11.28
C GLU A 153 17.03 2.54 -10.13
N ALA A 154 16.31 1.50 -9.63
CA ALA A 154 15.31 1.68 -8.58
C ALA A 154 15.92 1.98 -7.20
N SER A 155 15.31 2.91 -6.48
CA SER A 155 15.56 3.16 -5.06
C SER A 155 14.29 3.06 -4.23
N SER A 156 14.43 2.79 -2.91
CA SER A 156 13.28 2.84 -2.00
C SER A 156 12.67 4.25 -1.90
N GLY A 157 13.48 5.30 -2.07
CA GLY A 157 13.00 6.69 -2.12
C GLY A 157 12.02 6.92 -3.26
N ASP A 158 12.38 6.50 -4.49
CA ASP A 158 11.50 6.63 -5.67
C ASP A 158 10.18 5.90 -5.47
N VAL A 159 10.23 4.73 -4.80
CA VAL A 159 9.02 3.98 -4.46
C VAL A 159 8.14 4.76 -3.49
N VAL A 160 8.73 5.30 -2.41
CA VAL A 160 7.98 6.08 -1.40
C VAL A 160 7.34 7.31 -2.04
N ASP A 161 8.05 8.01 -2.95
CA ASP A 161 7.51 9.17 -3.65
C ASP A 161 6.31 8.80 -4.53
N GLN A 162 6.37 7.67 -5.25
CA GLN A 162 5.24 7.18 -6.03
C GLN A 162 4.05 6.77 -5.14
N LEU A 163 4.30 6.07 -4.02
CA LEU A 163 3.25 5.69 -3.08
C LEU A 163 2.55 6.93 -2.49
N ARG A 164 3.30 7.98 -2.15
CA ARG A 164 2.75 9.25 -1.67
C ARG A 164 1.96 10.00 -2.74
N ALA A 165 2.30 9.81 -4.01
CA ALA A 165 1.53 10.28 -5.15
C ALA A 165 0.36 9.33 -5.52
N LEU A 166 -0.03 8.42 -4.62
CA LEU A 166 -1.12 7.46 -4.77
C LEU A 166 -0.96 6.48 -5.95
N SER A 167 0.26 6.27 -6.41
CA SER A 167 0.61 5.20 -7.35
C SER A 167 0.95 3.92 -6.60
N ASP A 168 0.54 2.77 -7.11
CA ASP A 168 0.95 1.46 -6.59
C ASP A 168 2.40 1.09 -6.97
N ALA A 169 3.12 1.98 -7.64
CA ALA A 169 4.48 1.81 -8.15
C ALA A 169 4.70 0.45 -8.88
N PRO A 170 3.88 0.08 -9.89
CA PRO A 170 3.83 -1.27 -10.46
C PRO A 170 5.14 -1.70 -11.12
N GLU A 171 5.93 -0.75 -11.66
CA GLU A 171 7.24 -1.01 -12.24
C GLU A 171 8.32 -1.27 -11.18
N LEU A 172 8.10 -0.79 -9.96
CA LEU A 172 9.07 -0.84 -8.86
C LEU A 172 8.71 -1.86 -7.78
N LEU A 173 7.42 -2.09 -7.53
CA LEU A 173 6.95 -3.00 -6.47
C LEU A 173 6.34 -4.29 -7.03
N PRO A 174 6.55 -5.43 -6.36
CA PRO A 174 5.64 -6.57 -6.50
C PRO A 174 4.24 -6.18 -6.03
N ARG A 175 3.22 -6.68 -6.71
CA ARG A 175 1.81 -6.37 -6.43
C ARG A 175 1.41 -6.68 -4.98
N GLU A 176 1.86 -7.81 -4.43
CA GLU A 176 1.54 -8.21 -3.06
C GLU A 176 2.20 -7.29 -2.02
N VAL A 177 3.38 -6.74 -2.31
CA VAL A 177 4.02 -5.73 -1.47
C VAL A 177 3.23 -4.41 -1.53
N ALA A 178 2.84 -3.95 -2.73
CA ALA A 178 2.03 -2.75 -2.90
C ALA A 178 0.67 -2.88 -2.18
N ARG A 179 0.04 -4.06 -2.28
CA ARG A 179 -1.20 -4.37 -1.57
C ARG A 179 -1.02 -4.34 -0.04
N TYR A 180 0.03 -4.95 0.47
CA TYR A 180 0.36 -4.91 1.90
C TYR A 180 0.52 -3.47 2.40
N ILE A 181 1.25 -2.65 1.65
CA ILE A 181 1.46 -1.23 1.96
C ILE A 181 0.12 -0.48 2.05
N ALA A 182 -0.78 -0.69 1.07
CA ALA A 182 -2.09 -0.05 1.05
C ALA A 182 -2.99 -0.49 2.23
N LEU A 183 -3.02 -1.80 2.53
CA LEU A 183 -3.79 -2.37 3.65
C LEU A 183 -3.31 -1.86 5.02
N HIS A 184 -2.03 -1.57 5.16
CA HIS A 184 -1.45 -1.10 6.43
C HIS A 184 -1.24 0.42 6.48
N GLY A 185 -1.57 1.15 5.39
CA GLY A 185 -1.39 2.61 5.30
C GLY A 185 0.07 3.04 5.43
N LEU A 186 1.02 2.18 5.04
CA LEU A 186 2.45 2.49 5.17
C LEU A 186 2.83 3.62 4.19
N TYR A 187 3.77 4.46 4.62
CA TYR A 187 4.29 5.62 3.87
C TYR A 187 3.27 6.75 3.63
N GLN A 188 2.03 6.59 4.12
CA GLN A 188 1.00 7.63 4.14
C GLN A 188 0.88 8.24 5.56
N PRO A 189 0.27 9.43 5.71
CA PRO A 189 -0.07 9.97 7.02
C PRO A 189 -0.99 9.03 7.82
N ASP A 190 -0.78 8.95 9.14
CA ASP A 190 -1.74 8.27 10.01
C ASP A 190 -2.98 9.16 10.22
N PHE A 191 -4.10 8.76 9.63
CA PHE A 191 -5.37 9.48 9.74
C PHE A 191 -6.19 9.09 10.98
N ILE A 192 -5.82 8.03 11.74
CA ILE A 192 -6.60 7.58 12.91
C ILE A 192 -6.75 8.69 13.96
N PRO A 193 -5.70 9.46 14.33
CA PRO A 193 -5.83 10.57 15.27
C PRO A 193 -6.83 11.63 14.80
N VAL A 194 -6.81 11.96 13.50
CA VAL A 194 -7.74 12.93 12.91
C VAL A 194 -9.18 12.41 12.94
N LEU A 195 -9.41 11.16 12.55
CA LEU A 195 -10.73 10.53 12.63
C LEU A 195 -11.28 10.55 14.06
N ARG A 196 -10.43 10.32 15.08
CA ARG A 196 -10.80 10.42 16.48
C ARG A 196 -11.16 11.86 16.89
N GLN A 197 -10.40 12.84 16.42
CA GLN A 197 -10.67 14.26 16.69
C GLN A 197 -12.04 14.68 16.13
N TYR A 198 -12.47 14.14 14.99
CA TYR A 198 -13.81 14.32 14.44
C TYR A 198 -14.91 13.49 15.13
N GLY A 199 -14.58 12.78 16.21
CA GLY A 199 -15.55 12.03 17.02
C GLY A 199 -15.81 10.60 16.56
N MET A 200 -14.97 10.01 15.72
CA MET A 200 -15.13 8.65 15.24
C MET A 200 -14.97 7.63 16.38
N ALA A 201 -16.05 6.96 16.75
CA ALA A 201 -16.06 5.91 17.77
C ALA A 201 -15.47 4.58 17.25
N ASP A 202 -15.06 3.67 18.15
CA ASP A 202 -14.42 2.40 17.82
C ASP A 202 -15.21 1.54 16.82
N LYS A 203 -16.54 1.49 16.97
CA LYS A 203 -17.39 0.75 16.03
C LYS A 203 -17.27 1.29 14.62
N ARG A 204 -17.30 2.63 14.46
CA ARG A 204 -17.17 3.28 13.16
C ARG A 204 -15.76 3.14 12.61
N LEU A 205 -14.73 3.24 13.45
CA LEU A 205 -13.35 3.01 13.01
C LEU A 205 -13.14 1.59 12.48
N ARG A 206 -13.69 0.56 13.16
CA ARG A 206 -13.64 -0.82 12.64
C ARG A 206 -14.32 -0.96 11.29
N HIS A 207 -15.49 -0.31 11.11
CA HIS A 207 -16.16 -0.24 9.82
C HIS A 207 -15.26 0.42 8.76
N THR A 208 -14.71 1.61 9.04
CA THR A 208 -13.79 2.33 8.12
C THR A 208 -12.59 1.47 7.69
N LEU A 209 -11.99 0.72 8.64
CA LEU A 209 -10.90 -0.21 8.32
C LEU A 209 -11.40 -1.38 7.46
N GLY A 210 -12.59 -1.91 7.72
CA GLY A 210 -13.22 -2.95 6.88
C GLY A 210 -13.51 -2.45 5.46
N VAL A 211 -13.97 -1.22 5.33
CA VAL A 211 -14.17 -0.56 4.02
C VAL A 211 -12.84 -0.39 3.29
N ARG A 212 -11.78 0.06 3.98
CA ARG A 212 -10.43 0.17 3.40
C ARG A 212 -9.95 -1.17 2.85
N ASP A 213 -10.01 -2.21 3.66
CA ASP A 213 -9.54 -3.54 3.26
C ASP A 213 -10.32 -4.07 2.05
N THR A 214 -11.65 -3.88 2.04
CA THR A 214 -12.50 -4.25 0.91
C THR A 214 -12.22 -3.41 -0.33
N ALA A 215 -12.02 -2.09 -0.18
CA ALA A 215 -11.70 -1.20 -1.29
C ALA A 215 -10.35 -1.53 -1.94
N VAL A 216 -9.33 -1.85 -1.14
CA VAL A 216 -8.00 -2.28 -1.63
C VAL A 216 -8.12 -3.60 -2.41
N GLU A 217 -8.89 -4.57 -1.91
CA GLU A 217 -9.12 -5.83 -2.62
C GLU A 217 -9.82 -5.61 -3.96
N LEU A 218 -10.88 -4.82 -4.00
CA LEU A 218 -11.60 -4.51 -5.23
C LEU A 218 -10.75 -3.70 -6.19
N ALA A 219 -10.00 -2.71 -5.71
CA ALA A 219 -9.07 -1.93 -6.52
C ALA A 219 -8.03 -2.83 -7.19
N ALA A 220 -7.47 -3.77 -6.43
CA ALA A 220 -6.55 -4.76 -6.97
C ALA A 220 -7.18 -5.62 -8.08
N ILE A 221 -8.44 -6.04 -7.95
CA ILE A 221 -9.14 -6.84 -8.96
C ILE A 221 -9.41 -6.03 -10.23
N HIS A 222 -9.84 -4.78 -10.08
CA HIS A 222 -10.31 -3.95 -11.20
C HIS A 222 -9.24 -3.01 -11.79
N GLY A 223 -7.96 -3.13 -11.36
CA GLY A 223 -6.88 -2.31 -11.92
C GLY A 223 -6.94 -0.84 -11.51
N VAL A 224 -7.61 -0.53 -10.39
CA VAL A 224 -7.65 0.80 -9.76
C VAL A 224 -6.48 0.92 -8.79
N SER A 225 -5.95 2.13 -8.55
CA SER A 225 -4.91 2.33 -7.53
C SER A 225 -5.39 1.90 -6.14
N MET A 226 -4.68 0.94 -5.56
CA MET A 226 -4.91 0.46 -4.19
C MET A 226 -4.63 1.57 -3.16
N GLN A 227 -3.62 2.43 -3.43
CA GLN A 227 -3.29 3.56 -2.56
C GLN A 227 -4.40 4.61 -2.54
N ALA A 228 -4.94 4.95 -3.72
CA ALA A 228 -6.07 5.87 -3.83
C ALA A 228 -7.33 5.30 -3.16
N ALA A 229 -7.63 4.02 -3.38
CA ALA A 229 -8.77 3.34 -2.76
C ALA A 229 -8.64 3.28 -1.23
N ALA A 230 -7.45 2.99 -0.70
CA ALA A 230 -7.18 2.99 0.74
C ALA A 230 -7.40 4.38 1.36
N LEU A 231 -6.87 5.44 0.73
CA LEU A 231 -7.03 6.81 1.21
C LEU A 231 -8.49 7.25 1.19
N ALA A 232 -9.19 7.02 0.08
CA ALA A 232 -10.60 7.36 -0.06
C ALA A 232 -11.45 6.64 1.01
N ALA A 233 -11.21 5.35 1.24
CA ALA A 233 -11.88 4.56 2.25
C ALA A 233 -11.59 5.03 3.68
N MET A 234 -10.35 5.42 3.99
CA MET A 234 -10.03 5.93 5.33
C MET A 234 -10.76 7.24 5.65
N LEU A 235 -11.07 8.07 4.66
CA LEU A 235 -11.64 9.40 4.86
C LEU A 235 -13.13 9.50 4.53
N HIS A 236 -13.79 8.49 3.93
CA HIS A 236 -15.17 8.58 3.44
C HIS A 236 -16.18 9.02 4.52
N ASP A 237 -16.03 8.49 5.72
CA ASP A 237 -16.94 8.73 6.86
C ASP A 237 -16.41 9.79 7.85
N LEU A 238 -15.41 10.61 7.47
CA LEU A 238 -14.77 11.60 8.35
C LEU A 238 -15.77 12.55 8.98
N ALA A 239 -16.77 13.01 8.22
CA ALA A 239 -17.81 13.94 8.69
C ALA A 239 -19.03 13.23 9.31
N LYS A 240 -19.15 11.91 9.23
CA LYS A 240 -20.34 11.14 9.68
C LYS A 240 -20.66 11.32 11.18
N PRO A 241 -19.70 11.46 12.10
CA PRO A 241 -20.01 11.67 13.52
C PRO A 241 -20.57 13.06 13.84
N LEU A 242 -20.48 14.02 12.93
CA LEU A 242 -20.89 15.39 13.18
C LEU A 242 -22.42 15.52 13.23
N PRO A 243 -22.99 16.33 14.14
CA PRO A 243 -24.40 16.68 14.13
C PRO A 243 -24.76 17.43 12.83
N LEU A 244 -25.97 17.21 12.27
CA LEU A 244 -26.44 17.83 11.03
C LEU A 244 -26.29 19.35 11.01
N ALA A 245 -26.59 20.02 12.12
CA ALA A 245 -26.41 21.48 12.24
C ALA A 245 -24.95 21.91 12.03
N ARG A 246 -23.99 21.14 12.55
CA ARG A 246 -22.56 21.40 12.34
C ARG A 246 -22.13 21.09 10.92
N MET A 247 -22.65 20.00 10.34
CA MET A 247 -22.38 19.67 8.93
C MET A 247 -22.83 20.79 8.01
N ARG A 248 -24.05 21.32 8.19
CA ARG A 248 -24.59 22.45 7.42
C ARG A 248 -23.76 23.72 7.57
N ALA A 249 -23.34 24.02 8.79
CA ALA A 249 -22.50 25.20 9.06
C ALA A 249 -21.17 25.11 8.30
N LEU A 250 -20.50 23.95 8.36
CA LEU A 250 -19.24 23.71 7.64
C LEU A 250 -19.45 23.70 6.11
N ALA A 251 -20.52 23.08 5.62
CA ALA A 251 -20.83 23.10 4.20
C ALA A 251 -21.02 24.52 3.65
N ALA A 252 -21.72 25.38 4.41
CA ALA A 252 -21.87 26.80 4.07
C ALA A 252 -20.54 27.56 4.15
N GLU A 253 -19.73 27.36 5.19
CA GLU A 253 -18.39 27.93 5.37
C GLU A 253 -17.46 27.58 4.21
N TYR A 254 -17.56 26.35 3.72
CA TYR A 254 -16.77 25.85 2.58
C TYR A 254 -17.38 26.20 1.23
N GLY A 255 -18.56 26.83 1.20
CA GLY A 255 -19.23 27.23 -0.02
C GLY A 255 -19.63 26.05 -0.91
N LEU A 256 -20.07 24.95 -0.29
CA LEU A 256 -20.51 23.76 -1.03
C LEU A 256 -21.87 24.06 -1.67
N ASP A 257 -21.94 24.07 -3.00
CA ASP A 257 -23.18 24.19 -3.76
C ASP A 257 -23.82 22.82 -3.96
N LEU A 258 -24.74 22.44 -3.08
CA LEU A 258 -25.36 21.12 -3.02
C LEU A 258 -26.89 21.24 -3.07
N PRO A 259 -27.61 20.29 -3.70
CA PRO A 259 -29.06 20.22 -3.64
C PRO A 259 -29.59 20.21 -2.19
N GLN A 260 -30.75 20.83 -1.98
CA GLN A 260 -31.38 20.92 -0.65
C GLN A 260 -31.60 19.53 -0.03
N GLU A 261 -32.00 18.53 -0.82
CA GLU A 261 -32.20 17.16 -0.36
C GLU A 261 -30.93 16.54 0.24
N ILE A 262 -29.74 16.96 -0.23
CA ILE A 262 -28.45 16.54 0.32
C ILE A 262 -28.17 17.28 1.64
N THR A 263 -28.38 18.59 1.67
CA THR A 263 -28.08 19.42 2.85
C THR A 263 -29.07 19.18 3.99
N ASP A 264 -30.24 18.62 3.71
CA ASP A 264 -31.27 18.31 4.71
C ASP A 264 -31.10 16.95 5.37
N ASP A 265 -30.28 16.06 4.80
CA ASP A 265 -30.03 14.72 5.36
C ASP A 265 -28.54 14.52 5.67
N GLY A 266 -28.19 14.35 6.95
CA GLY A 266 -26.82 14.07 7.37
C GLY A 266 -26.26 12.74 6.81
N ASN A 267 -27.13 11.80 6.40
CA ASN A 267 -26.65 10.58 5.73
C ASN A 267 -26.21 10.84 4.30
N LEU A 268 -26.68 11.91 3.67
CA LEU A 268 -26.25 12.29 2.32
C LEU A 268 -25.16 13.37 2.36
N LEU A 269 -25.25 14.33 3.30
CA LEU A 269 -24.35 15.45 3.40
C LEU A 269 -22.93 15.08 3.83
N HIS A 270 -22.76 14.01 4.62
CA HIS A 270 -21.44 13.70 5.19
C HIS A 270 -20.38 13.37 4.12
N GLY A 271 -20.76 12.74 3.00
CA GLY A 271 -19.82 12.41 1.92
C GLY A 271 -19.20 13.66 1.27
N PRO A 272 -20.01 14.57 0.69
CA PRO A 272 -19.50 15.84 0.14
C PRO A 272 -18.73 16.67 1.17
N LEU A 273 -19.18 16.70 2.43
CA LEU A 273 -18.48 17.40 3.49
C LEU A 273 -17.16 16.75 3.86
N ALA A 274 -17.09 15.42 3.93
CA ALA A 274 -15.84 14.70 4.19
C ALA A 274 -14.78 14.96 3.11
N ALA A 275 -15.20 15.01 1.83
CA ALA A 275 -14.31 15.38 0.73
C ALA A 275 -13.78 16.81 0.88
N ALA A 276 -14.63 17.77 1.22
CA ALA A 276 -14.22 19.15 1.43
C ALA A 276 -13.27 19.32 2.63
N ILE A 277 -13.49 18.60 3.73
CA ILE A 277 -12.57 18.56 4.88
C ILE A 277 -11.23 17.92 4.46
N ALA A 278 -11.27 16.80 3.75
CA ALA A 278 -10.07 16.12 3.26
C ALA A 278 -9.22 17.04 2.38
N GLU A 279 -9.84 17.81 1.49
CA GLU A 279 -9.17 18.78 0.63
C GLU A 279 -8.58 19.94 1.43
N ARG A 280 -9.40 20.61 2.25
CA ARG A 280 -9.06 21.90 2.84
C ARG A 280 -8.23 21.79 4.11
N GLU A 281 -8.50 20.80 4.95
CA GLU A 281 -7.85 20.65 6.25
C GLU A 281 -6.74 19.58 6.22
N LEU A 282 -6.89 18.52 5.41
CA LEU A 282 -5.91 17.43 5.35
C LEU A 282 -5.00 17.49 4.12
N GLY A 283 -5.24 18.43 3.21
CA GLY A 283 -4.38 18.68 2.05
C GLY A 283 -4.47 17.61 0.95
N VAL A 284 -5.51 16.78 0.93
CA VAL A 284 -5.76 15.84 -0.17
C VAL A 284 -6.01 16.61 -1.45
N ARG A 285 -5.31 16.28 -2.53
CA ARG A 285 -5.39 16.99 -3.83
C ARG A 285 -5.81 16.09 -4.99
N ASP A 286 -5.84 14.78 -4.79
CA ASP A 286 -6.26 13.85 -5.84
C ASP A 286 -7.76 13.95 -6.07
N GLU A 287 -8.15 14.41 -7.27
CA GLU A 287 -9.54 14.65 -7.64
C GLU A 287 -10.36 13.35 -7.65
N GLY A 288 -9.76 12.22 -8.00
CA GLY A 288 -10.41 10.91 -7.99
C GLY A 288 -10.75 10.46 -6.56
N VAL A 289 -9.84 10.65 -5.61
CA VAL A 289 -10.05 10.37 -4.18
C VAL A 289 -11.15 11.27 -3.63
N LEU A 290 -11.08 12.58 -3.87
CA LEU A 290 -12.10 13.54 -3.41
C LEU A 290 -13.48 13.23 -4.01
N SER A 291 -13.53 12.89 -5.30
CA SER A 291 -14.75 12.44 -5.96
C SER A 291 -15.36 11.21 -5.32
N ALA A 292 -14.56 10.17 -5.11
CA ALA A 292 -15.02 8.92 -4.50
C ALA A 292 -15.58 9.17 -3.10
N ILE A 293 -14.89 9.95 -2.26
CA ILE A 293 -15.37 10.35 -0.94
C ILE A 293 -16.70 11.10 -1.05
N ALA A 294 -16.81 12.08 -1.95
CA ALA A 294 -18.00 12.91 -2.07
C ALA A 294 -19.24 12.11 -2.47
N CYS A 295 -19.10 11.14 -3.38
CA CYS A 295 -20.24 10.43 -3.96
C CYS A 295 -20.49 9.02 -3.38
N HIS A 296 -19.76 8.60 -2.33
CA HIS A 296 -19.86 7.22 -1.83
C HIS A 296 -21.24 6.82 -1.29
N THR A 297 -22.10 7.78 -0.96
CA THR A 297 -23.49 7.52 -0.48
C THR A 297 -24.52 7.62 -1.59
N THR A 298 -24.37 8.56 -2.51
CA THR A 298 -25.36 8.86 -3.53
C THR A 298 -25.02 8.31 -4.91
N GLY A 299 -23.75 8.05 -5.16
CA GLY A 299 -23.24 8.00 -6.52
C GLY A 299 -23.29 9.37 -7.18
N LYS A 300 -22.98 9.42 -8.45
CA LYS A 300 -23.06 10.62 -9.32
C LYS A 300 -23.10 10.18 -10.79
N LYS A 301 -23.44 11.10 -11.70
CA LYS A 301 -23.18 10.89 -13.13
C LYS A 301 -21.69 10.79 -13.39
N GLY A 302 -21.28 9.93 -14.32
CA GLY A 302 -19.87 9.73 -14.66
C GLY A 302 -19.03 9.08 -13.55
N MET A 303 -19.59 8.12 -12.80
CA MET A 303 -18.81 7.39 -11.78
C MET A 303 -17.59 6.72 -12.40
N THR A 304 -16.41 7.07 -11.90
CA THR A 304 -15.16 6.36 -12.19
C THR A 304 -15.13 4.98 -11.51
N ASP A 305 -14.19 4.12 -11.87
CA ASP A 305 -14.07 2.84 -11.20
C ASP A 305 -13.63 2.98 -9.72
N LEU A 306 -12.88 4.03 -9.37
CA LEU A 306 -12.59 4.35 -7.97
C LEU A 306 -13.86 4.77 -7.19
N ASP A 307 -14.73 5.57 -7.79
CA ASP A 307 -16.02 5.93 -7.19
C ASP A 307 -16.87 4.68 -6.92
N LYS A 308 -16.94 3.76 -7.88
CA LYS A 308 -17.67 2.49 -7.76
C LYS A 308 -17.05 1.55 -6.71
N VAL A 309 -15.72 1.47 -6.68
CA VAL A 309 -14.98 0.66 -5.68
C VAL A 309 -15.34 1.13 -4.27
N LEU A 310 -15.25 2.44 -3.99
CA LEU A 310 -15.57 2.94 -2.64
C LEU A 310 -17.04 2.77 -2.30
N PHE A 311 -17.95 3.10 -3.24
CA PHE A 311 -19.40 2.97 -3.06
C PHE A 311 -19.78 1.53 -2.67
N ILE A 312 -19.23 0.55 -3.38
CA ILE A 312 -19.53 -0.85 -3.13
C ILE A 312 -18.80 -1.39 -1.89
N ALA A 313 -17.56 -0.98 -1.66
CA ALA A 313 -16.79 -1.41 -0.49
C ALA A 313 -17.49 -1.03 0.82
N ASP A 314 -18.05 0.19 0.89
CA ASP A 314 -18.84 0.62 2.04
C ASP A 314 -20.08 -0.25 2.24
N ALA A 315 -20.76 -0.65 1.17
CA ALA A 315 -21.98 -1.48 1.24
C ALA A 315 -21.71 -2.93 1.67
N ILE A 316 -20.56 -3.52 1.31
CA ILE A 316 -20.30 -4.97 1.41
C ILE A 316 -19.20 -5.38 2.39
N GLU A 317 -18.54 -4.44 3.09
CA GLU A 317 -17.44 -4.77 4.00
C GLU A 317 -17.83 -5.86 5.00
N PRO A 318 -16.87 -6.70 5.47
CA PRO A 318 -17.19 -7.90 6.26
C PRO A 318 -17.96 -7.67 7.57
N GLY A 319 -17.87 -6.46 8.15
CA GLY A 319 -18.58 -6.09 9.38
C GLY A 319 -20.04 -5.69 9.17
N ARG A 320 -20.54 -5.62 7.93
CA ARG A 320 -21.95 -5.35 7.65
C ARG A 320 -22.83 -6.50 8.16
N ALA A 321 -23.91 -6.14 8.86
CA ALA A 321 -24.94 -7.10 9.19
C ALA A 321 -25.54 -7.68 7.90
N ASP A 322 -25.95 -8.95 7.96
CA ASP A 322 -26.56 -9.61 6.82
C ASP A 322 -27.87 -8.93 6.41
N TYR A 323 -28.06 -8.74 5.11
CA TYR A 323 -29.25 -8.18 4.48
C TYR A 323 -29.47 -8.79 3.09
N PRO A 324 -30.72 -8.79 2.58
CA PRO A 324 -31.02 -9.38 1.27
C PRO A 324 -30.17 -8.82 0.14
N GLY A 325 -29.49 -9.70 -0.60
CA GLY A 325 -28.63 -9.34 -1.72
C GLY A 325 -27.17 -9.04 -1.38
N LEU A 326 -26.74 -9.09 -0.12
CA LEU A 326 -25.35 -8.82 0.28
C LEU A 326 -24.36 -9.80 -0.37
N ASP A 327 -24.64 -11.10 -0.35
CA ASP A 327 -23.77 -12.11 -0.96
C ASP A 327 -23.73 -12.00 -2.48
N GLU A 328 -24.86 -11.67 -3.11
CA GLU A 328 -24.92 -11.39 -4.54
C GLU A 328 -24.05 -10.17 -4.90
N MET A 329 -24.13 -9.08 -4.14
CA MET A 329 -23.28 -7.90 -4.33
C MET A 329 -21.81 -8.21 -4.14
N ARG A 330 -21.44 -9.01 -3.12
CA ARG A 330 -20.06 -9.48 -2.91
C ARG A 330 -19.52 -10.29 -4.07
N GLY A 331 -20.37 -11.11 -4.70
CA GLY A 331 -20.02 -11.86 -5.90
C GLY A 331 -19.81 -10.94 -7.11
N LEU A 332 -20.80 -10.07 -7.38
CA LEU A 332 -20.75 -9.12 -8.49
C LEU A 332 -19.59 -8.13 -8.36
N ALA A 333 -19.31 -7.65 -7.16
CA ALA A 333 -18.21 -6.70 -6.92
C ALA A 333 -16.85 -7.20 -7.43
N LYS A 334 -16.64 -8.50 -7.50
CA LYS A 334 -15.40 -9.11 -8.01
C LYS A 334 -15.34 -9.24 -9.52
N THR A 335 -16.47 -9.16 -10.22
CA THR A 335 -16.56 -9.44 -11.68
C THR A 335 -17.13 -8.28 -12.49
N ASP A 336 -18.09 -7.54 -11.92
CA ASP A 336 -18.79 -6.42 -12.59
C ASP A 336 -19.16 -5.35 -11.54
N LEU A 337 -18.27 -4.37 -11.36
CA LEU A 337 -18.49 -3.25 -10.43
C LEU A 337 -19.78 -2.49 -10.73
N THR A 338 -20.09 -2.26 -12.01
CA THR A 338 -21.28 -1.52 -12.41
C THR A 338 -22.56 -2.27 -12.03
N ALA A 339 -22.59 -3.59 -12.24
CA ALA A 339 -23.71 -4.42 -11.81
C ALA A 339 -23.88 -4.43 -10.28
N ALA A 340 -22.77 -4.49 -9.53
CA ALA A 340 -22.80 -4.45 -8.07
C ALA A 340 -23.37 -3.11 -7.56
N VAL A 341 -22.91 -1.99 -8.11
CA VAL A 341 -23.41 -0.62 -7.77
C VAL A 341 -24.90 -0.51 -8.09
N LEU A 342 -25.33 -0.94 -9.28
CA LEU A 342 -26.73 -0.93 -9.68
C LEU A 342 -27.61 -1.76 -8.74
N LEU A 343 -27.14 -2.94 -8.34
CA LEU A 343 -27.87 -3.78 -7.40
C LEU A 343 -28.02 -3.07 -6.03
N SER A 344 -26.93 -2.47 -5.52
CA SER A 344 -26.93 -1.72 -4.28
C SER A 344 -27.91 -0.53 -4.34
N MET A 345 -27.89 0.26 -5.42
CA MET A 345 -28.78 1.40 -5.59
C MET A 345 -30.24 0.97 -5.69
N ARG A 346 -30.56 -0.12 -6.41
CA ARG A 346 -31.92 -0.69 -6.49
C ARG A 346 -32.42 -1.12 -5.13
N ARG A 347 -31.62 -1.85 -4.36
CA ARG A 347 -32.00 -2.29 -3.01
C ARG A 347 -32.22 -1.11 -2.06
N THR A 348 -31.36 -0.09 -2.14
CA THR A 348 -31.53 1.16 -1.38
C THR A 348 -32.84 1.85 -1.78
N LYS A 349 -33.16 1.93 -3.08
CA LYS A 349 -34.42 2.51 -3.57
C LYS A 349 -35.64 1.75 -3.03
N GLU A 350 -35.65 0.42 -3.13
CA GLU A 350 -36.70 -0.43 -2.59
C GLU A 350 -36.91 -0.17 -1.09
N TYR A 351 -35.81 -0.13 -0.32
CA TYR A 351 -35.84 0.10 1.12
C TYR A 351 -36.39 1.48 1.50
N VAL A 352 -35.98 2.53 0.80
CA VAL A 352 -36.40 3.92 1.03
C VAL A 352 -37.88 4.09 0.69
N LEU A 353 -38.30 3.60 -0.48
CA LEU A 353 -39.71 3.71 -0.92
C LEU A 353 -40.66 2.87 -0.05
N ALA A 354 -40.26 1.70 0.42
CA ALA A 354 -41.06 0.89 1.34
C ALA A 354 -41.32 1.60 2.68
N ARG A 355 -40.48 2.58 3.04
CA ARG A 355 -40.65 3.44 4.23
C ARG A 355 -41.32 4.76 3.95
N GLN A 356 -41.81 4.95 2.73
CA GLN A 356 -42.44 6.22 2.29
C GLN A 356 -41.49 7.43 2.42
N LEU A 357 -40.16 7.20 2.30
CA LEU A 357 -39.14 8.23 2.31
C LEU A 357 -38.82 8.65 0.87
N HIS A 358 -38.27 9.85 0.73
CA HIS A 358 -37.82 10.36 -0.57
C HIS A 358 -36.51 9.66 -0.99
N PHE A 359 -36.47 9.15 -2.23
CA PHE A 359 -35.26 8.63 -2.81
C PHE A 359 -34.49 9.76 -3.51
N CYS A 360 -33.21 9.92 -3.18
CA CYS A 360 -32.38 11.05 -3.64
C CYS A 360 -32.32 11.12 -5.17
N SER A 361 -32.60 12.31 -5.72
CA SER A 361 -32.62 12.52 -7.17
C SER A 361 -31.26 12.36 -7.82
N VAL A 362 -30.17 12.67 -7.09
CA VAL A 362 -28.79 12.47 -7.56
C VAL A 362 -28.51 10.98 -7.75
N THR A 363 -28.97 10.13 -6.80
CA THR A 363 -28.82 8.67 -6.90
C THR A 363 -29.66 8.10 -8.06
N GLU A 364 -30.87 8.62 -8.27
CA GLU A 364 -31.72 8.23 -9.40
C GLU A 364 -31.05 8.50 -10.74
N GLN A 365 -30.47 9.71 -10.89
CA GLN A 365 -29.74 10.09 -12.11
C GLN A 365 -28.48 9.26 -12.34
N ALA A 366 -27.73 8.96 -11.27
CA ALA A 366 -26.56 8.08 -11.35
C ALA A 366 -26.95 6.66 -11.79
N MET A 367 -28.02 6.13 -11.22
CA MET A 367 -28.54 4.81 -11.55
C MET A 367 -29.02 4.72 -13.00
N GLN A 368 -29.70 5.74 -13.50
CA GLN A 368 -30.18 5.79 -14.88
C GLN A 368 -29.01 5.76 -15.87
N GLU A 369 -27.99 6.59 -15.66
CA GLU A 369 -26.82 6.61 -16.53
C GLU A 369 -26.06 5.26 -16.53
N LEU A 370 -25.89 4.65 -15.36
CA LEU A 370 -25.23 3.34 -15.27
C LEU A 370 -26.01 2.23 -15.98
N LEU A 371 -27.36 2.32 -16.03
CA LEU A 371 -28.21 1.41 -16.80
C LEU A 371 -28.01 1.60 -18.31
N GLU A 372 -28.01 2.84 -18.79
CA GLU A 372 -27.78 3.20 -20.20
C GLU A 372 -26.39 2.70 -20.67
N GLN A 373 -25.33 2.94 -19.87
CA GLN A 373 -23.98 2.45 -20.17
C GLN A 373 -23.89 0.92 -20.24
N LYS A 374 -24.73 0.20 -19.48
CA LYS A 374 -24.73 -1.26 -19.49
C LYS A 374 -25.48 -1.81 -20.71
N GLU A 375 -26.54 -1.13 -21.15
CA GLU A 375 -27.29 -1.49 -22.38
C GLU A 375 -26.45 -1.25 -23.63
N GLU A 376 -25.65 -0.18 -23.68
CA GLU A 376 -24.74 0.11 -24.79
C GLU A 376 -23.60 -0.90 -24.95
N LYS A 377 -23.22 -1.61 -23.86
CA LYS A 377 -22.13 -2.61 -23.86
C LYS A 377 -22.61 -4.04 -24.06
N ALA A 378 -23.93 -4.28 -24.05
CA ALA A 378 -24.53 -5.62 -24.20
C ALA A 378 -24.88 -5.92 -25.65
#